data_9055d2d10dfaa28cca21dfa7997b6d54
#
_entry.id   9055d2d10dfaa28cca21dfa7997b6d54
#
_cell.length_a   1.000
_cell.length_b   1.000
_cell.length_c   1.000
_cell.angle_alpha   90.00
_cell.angle_beta   90.00
_cell.angle_gamma   90.00
#
_symmetry.space_group_name_H-M   'P 1'
#
loop_
_entity.id
_entity.type
_entity.pdbx_description
1 polymer ?
#
loop_
_entity_poly.entity_id
_entity_poly.type
_entity_poly.pdbx_seq_one_letter_code
_entity_poly.pdbx_strand_id
1 'polypeptide(L)'
;MGLIVGIILFLCYMPDIAEAHRPVFPNGFNKSFDTSFQLDDIDISQAVYQVLNSKEQVWLSFYPEQSNTEVAIIQLGVPVLEETKLFRPKVALLSSSLEKIDLPFATPEGFGAIIYEPRGGNLIREFHEPFTNTKSWILIEDQFEIMENGIHYVVIFSDMNQSGKFWFATGTKESFDFSDRSELNQNISRVKSFHLPSVVLPTSTKVPPTEILKQTVNPIDIDEEKFDLNERNYFKSTTGYVTVGLVVLLLGLIFINRRFI
;
A
#
# COMPACT_ATOMS: atom_id res chain seq x y z
N MET A 1 -26.36 22.05 -29.09
CA MET A 1 -26.79 21.12 -28.02
C MET A 1 -25.89 19.86 -27.94
N GLY A 2 -25.54 19.23 -29.08
CA GLY A 2 -24.67 18.02 -29.07
C GLY A 2 -23.25 18.23 -28.51
N LEU A 3 -22.61 19.39 -28.72
CA LEU A 3 -21.27 19.69 -28.23
C LEU A 3 -21.21 19.79 -26.70
N ILE A 4 -22.22 20.38 -26.05
CA ILE A 4 -22.29 20.52 -24.59
C ILE A 4 -22.49 19.13 -23.93
N VAL A 5 -23.30 18.25 -24.50
CA VAL A 5 -23.50 16.89 -24.03
C VAL A 5 -22.21 16.07 -24.16
N GLY A 6 -21.46 16.24 -25.24
CA GLY A 6 -20.16 15.59 -25.43
C GLY A 6 -19.12 16.01 -24.39
N ILE A 7 -19.07 17.31 -24.04
CA ILE A 7 -18.16 17.84 -23.01
C ILE A 7 -18.54 17.32 -21.61
N ILE A 8 -19.84 17.27 -21.29
CA ILE A 8 -20.32 16.73 -20.00
C ILE A 8 -20.01 15.24 -19.89
N LEU A 9 -20.22 14.44 -20.94
CA LEU A 9 -19.87 13.03 -20.96
C LEU A 9 -18.34 12.80 -20.84
N PHE A 10 -17.52 13.66 -21.42
CA PHE A 10 -16.06 13.58 -21.30
C PHE A 10 -15.57 13.93 -19.90
N LEU A 11 -16.18 14.91 -19.22
CA LEU A 11 -15.87 15.27 -17.83
C LEU A 11 -16.32 14.21 -16.83
N CYS A 12 -17.33 13.39 -17.15
CA CYS A 12 -17.75 12.26 -16.32
C CYS A 12 -16.83 11.03 -16.48
N TYR A 13 -15.92 11.03 -17.46
CA TYR A 13 -14.95 9.96 -17.71
C TYR A 13 -13.55 10.37 -17.22
N MET A 14 -13.45 11.03 -16.07
CA MET A 14 -12.16 11.18 -15.40
C MET A 14 -11.80 9.77 -14.87
N PRO A 15 -10.71 9.15 -15.36
CA PRO A 15 -10.23 7.92 -14.70
C PRO A 15 -9.93 8.27 -13.24
N ASP A 16 -10.34 7.38 -12.33
CA ASP A 16 -9.89 7.46 -10.95
C ASP A 16 -8.38 7.67 -10.96
N ILE A 17 -7.93 8.70 -10.26
CA ILE A 17 -6.49 8.95 -10.11
C ILE A 17 -5.96 7.70 -9.40
N ALA A 18 -5.15 6.92 -10.09
CA ALA A 18 -4.53 5.75 -9.51
C ALA A 18 -3.60 6.24 -8.39
N GLU A 19 -4.01 6.04 -7.14
CA GLU A 19 -3.18 6.32 -5.99
C GLU A 19 -2.05 5.30 -5.95
N ALA A 20 -0.86 5.72 -6.40
CA ALA A 20 0.34 4.90 -6.32
C ALA A 20 1.07 5.21 -5.01
N HIS A 21 1.16 4.25 -4.12
CA HIS A 21 1.87 4.39 -2.86
C HIS A 21 3.33 3.95 -3.00
N ARG A 22 4.26 4.74 -2.46
CA ARG A 22 5.66 4.32 -2.33
C ARG A 22 5.74 3.13 -1.37
N PRO A 23 6.18 1.95 -1.81
CA PRO A 23 6.23 0.78 -0.93
C PRO A 23 7.40 0.87 0.05
N VAL A 24 7.11 0.57 1.32
CA VAL A 24 8.04 0.54 2.43
C VAL A 24 8.02 -0.84 3.07
N PHE A 25 9.19 -1.41 3.32
CA PHE A 25 9.33 -2.75 3.89
C PHE A 25 10.26 -2.71 5.11
N PRO A 26 9.73 -2.47 6.31
CA PRO A 26 10.51 -2.53 7.55
C PRO A 26 11.13 -3.90 7.78
N ASN A 27 12.17 -3.96 8.59
CA ASN A 27 12.88 -5.18 8.93
C ASN A 27 12.15 -6.12 9.91
N GLY A 28 10.94 -5.74 10.38
CA GLY A 28 10.10 -6.56 11.26
C GLY A 28 10.46 -6.51 12.75
N PHE A 29 11.38 -5.63 13.18
CA PHE A 29 11.74 -5.46 14.59
C PHE A 29 10.86 -4.46 15.34
N ASN A 30 9.93 -3.80 14.68
CA ASN A 30 9.05 -2.76 15.20
C ASN A 30 7.83 -3.35 15.96
N LYS A 31 8.09 -3.99 17.12
CA LYS A 31 7.10 -4.72 17.93
C LYS A 31 6.68 -4.01 19.23
N SER A 32 7.23 -2.83 19.49
CA SER A 32 6.89 -1.99 20.65
C SER A 32 7.07 -0.52 20.28
N PHE A 33 6.59 0.39 21.15
CA PHE A 33 6.79 1.83 20.95
C PHE A 33 8.27 2.21 20.92
N ASP A 34 9.14 1.55 21.70
CA ASP A 34 10.59 1.82 21.73
C ASP A 34 11.31 1.40 20.44
N THR A 35 10.70 0.48 19.69
CA THR A 35 11.27 -0.07 18.45
C THR A 35 10.42 0.26 17.23
N SER A 36 9.49 1.22 17.36
CA SER A 36 8.60 1.62 16.27
C SER A 36 9.37 2.02 15.01
N PHE A 37 8.80 1.68 13.84
CA PHE A 37 9.34 2.14 12.58
C PHE A 37 8.86 3.57 12.33
N GLN A 38 9.78 4.52 12.22
CA GLN A 38 9.45 5.92 11.97
C GLN A 38 9.10 6.13 10.48
N LEU A 39 7.97 6.76 10.24
CA LEU A 39 7.57 7.32 8.95
C LEU A 39 8.10 8.76 8.89
N ASP A 40 8.88 9.08 7.86
CA ASP A 40 9.55 10.40 7.77
C ASP A 40 8.57 11.54 7.56
N ASP A 41 7.68 11.41 6.57
CA ASP A 41 6.69 12.42 6.21
C ASP A 41 5.36 11.71 5.89
N ILE A 42 4.33 11.98 6.69
CA ILE A 42 3.00 11.36 6.54
C ILE A 42 2.17 11.98 5.41
N ASP A 43 2.59 13.10 4.83
CA ASP A 43 1.99 13.64 3.60
C ASP A 43 2.32 12.77 2.39
N ILE A 44 3.48 12.12 2.41
CA ILE A 44 3.92 11.29 1.31
C ILE A 44 3.06 10.04 1.25
N SER A 45 2.51 9.79 0.06
CA SER A 45 1.78 8.56 -0.25
C SER A 45 2.71 7.37 -0.15
N GLN A 46 2.59 6.59 0.93
CA GLN A 46 3.46 5.45 1.23
C GLN A 46 2.67 4.30 1.84
N ALA A 47 3.04 3.08 1.49
CA ALA A 47 2.44 1.86 2.03
C ALA A 47 3.50 0.97 2.69
N VAL A 48 3.31 0.69 3.97
CA VAL A 48 4.16 -0.20 4.78
C VAL A 48 3.64 -1.61 4.67
N TYR A 49 4.43 -2.50 4.08
CA TYR A 49 4.11 -3.92 3.89
C TYR A 49 4.76 -4.76 4.99
N GLN A 50 3.96 -5.48 5.77
CA GLN A 50 4.46 -6.34 6.85
C GLN A 50 3.57 -7.56 7.10
N VAL A 51 4.09 -8.51 7.89
CA VAL A 51 3.33 -9.64 8.42
C VAL A 51 3.07 -9.37 9.90
N LEU A 52 1.80 -9.44 10.30
CA LEU A 52 1.42 -9.49 11.70
C LEU A 52 1.47 -10.96 12.15
N ASN A 53 2.28 -11.26 13.16
CA ASN A 53 2.27 -12.56 13.78
C ASN A 53 1.25 -12.61 14.93
N SER A 54 0.77 -13.81 15.24
CA SER A 54 -0.16 -14.02 16.35
C SER A 54 0.38 -13.46 17.65
N LYS A 55 -0.45 -12.71 18.39
CA LYS A 55 -0.13 -12.05 19.66
C LYS A 55 0.95 -10.96 19.60
N GLU A 56 1.40 -10.59 18.43
CA GLU A 56 2.33 -9.48 18.24
C GLU A 56 1.58 -8.21 17.82
N GLN A 57 2.26 -7.08 17.91
CA GLN A 57 1.85 -5.81 17.36
C GLN A 57 2.90 -5.34 16.36
N VAL A 58 2.49 -4.52 15.41
CA VAL A 58 3.39 -3.80 14.53
C VAL A 58 3.25 -2.30 14.83
N TRP A 59 4.35 -1.69 15.22
CA TRP A 59 4.41 -0.29 15.64
C TRP A 59 5.05 0.58 14.59
N LEU A 60 4.34 1.63 14.21
CA LEU A 60 4.83 2.72 13.38
C LEU A 60 4.77 3.99 14.20
N SER A 61 5.61 4.98 13.89
CA SER A 61 5.58 6.29 14.52
C SER A 61 5.76 7.40 13.50
N PHE A 62 5.28 8.59 13.83
CA PHE A 62 5.49 9.79 13.03
C PHE A 62 5.49 11.05 13.93
N TYR A 63 6.06 12.12 13.40
CA TYR A 63 6.07 13.43 14.01
C TYR A 63 5.35 14.40 13.06
N PRO A 64 4.17 14.96 13.44
CA PRO A 64 3.40 15.87 12.58
C PRO A 64 4.16 17.09 12.11
N GLU A 65 5.08 17.60 12.94
CA GLU A 65 5.91 18.76 12.61
C GLU A 65 6.87 18.53 11.43
N GLN A 66 7.05 17.29 11.00
CA GLN A 66 7.82 16.93 9.80
C GLN A 66 6.98 17.00 8.52
N SER A 67 5.69 17.20 8.67
CA SER A 67 4.70 17.25 7.59
C SER A 67 3.97 18.60 7.60
N ASN A 68 3.36 18.95 6.47
CA ASN A 68 2.54 20.17 6.38
C ASN A 68 1.03 19.87 6.45
N THR A 69 0.66 18.68 6.94
CA THR A 69 -0.74 18.27 7.02
C THR A 69 -1.29 18.37 8.43
N GLU A 70 -2.55 18.74 8.52
CA GLU A 70 -3.35 18.69 9.74
C GLU A 70 -4.16 17.39 9.84
N VAL A 71 -4.06 16.52 8.82
CA VAL A 71 -4.85 15.28 8.74
C VAL A 71 -3.97 14.12 8.28
N ALA A 72 -3.91 13.06 9.08
CA ALA A 72 -3.28 11.81 8.70
C ALA A 72 -4.30 10.84 8.06
N ILE A 73 -3.96 10.30 6.91
CA ILE A 73 -4.75 9.23 6.27
C ILE A 73 -4.45 7.90 6.95
N ILE A 74 -5.49 7.16 7.26
CA ILE A 74 -5.44 5.84 7.90
C ILE A 74 -6.05 4.82 6.95
N GLN A 75 -5.22 4.10 6.23
CA GLN A 75 -5.70 3.06 5.33
C GLN A 75 -5.00 1.74 5.63
N LEU A 76 -5.78 0.66 5.79
CA LEU A 76 -5.28 -0.69 6.03
C LEU A 76 -5.87 -1.65 5.01
N GLY A 77 -5.01 -2.39 4.34
CA GLY A 77 -5.41 -3.42 3.41
C GLY A 77 -4.69 -4.74 3.63
N VAL A 78 -5.27 -5.80 3.07
CA VAL A 78 -4.67 -7.14 3.07
C VAL A 78 -4.68 -7.68 1.64
N PRO A 79 -3.67 -8.45 1.19
CA PRO A 79 -3.69 -9.08 -0.12
C PRO A 79 -4.94 -9.96 -0.32
N VAL A 80 -5.47 -10.02 -1.55
CA VAL A 80 -6.57 -10.92 -1.92
C VAL A 80 -6.03 -12.34 -2.04
N LEU A 81 -5.94 -13.05 -0.91
CA LEU A 81 -5.46 -14.43 -0.81
C LEU A 81 -6.42 -15.24 0.05
N GLU A 82 -6.48 -16.54 -0.14
CA GLU A 82 -7.32 -17.43 0.69
C GLU A 82 -6.90 -17.37 2.17
N GLU A 83 -5.59 -17.29 2.45
CA GLU A 83 -5.02 -17.20 3.80
C GLU A 83 -5.35 -15.89 4.53
N THR A 84 -5.65 -14.80 3.80
CA THR A 84 -6.00 -13.49 4.39
C THR A 84 -7.50 -13.20 4.38
N LYS A 85 -8.31 -14.10 3.83
CA LYS A 85 -9.76 -13.92 3.65
C LYS A 85 -10.52 -13.60 4.93
N LEU A 86 -10.10 -14.17 6.05
CA LEU A 86 -10.69 -13.96 7.38
C LEU A 86 -9.81 -13.13 8.30
N PHE A 87 -8.65 -12.67 7.83
CA PHE A 87 -7.74 -11.85 8.62
C PHE A 87 -8.27 -10.42 8.74
N ARG A 88 -8.52 -9.96 9.98
CA ARG A 88 -9.15 -8.67 10.30
C ARG A 88 -8.34 -7.93 11.37
N PRO A 89 -7.15 -7.45 11.01
CA PRO A 89 -6.36 -6.63 11.92
C PRO A 89 -7.03 -5.27 12.14
N LYS A 90 -6.82 -4.71 13.32
CA LYS A 90 -7.23 -3.37 13.73
C LYS A 90 -6.07 -2.41 13.66
N VAL A 91 -6.38 -1.12 13.64
CA VAL A 91 -5.41 -0.05 13.81
C VAL A 91 -5.75 0.73 15.08
N ALA A 92 -4.79 0.90 15.99
CA ALA A 92 -4.87 1.89 17.05
C ALA A 92 -3.94 3.06 16.70
N LEU A 93 -4.46 4.29 16.75
CA LEU A 93 -3.66 5.50 16.69
C LEU A 93 -3.52 6.04 18.10
N LEU A 94 -2.28 6.27 18.55
CA LEU A 94 -1.96 6.76 19.88
C LEU A 94 -1.38 8.18 19.81
N SER A 95 -1.84 9.03 20.73
CA SER A 95 -1.37 10.40 20.90
C SER A 95 -1.56 10.84 22.36
N SER A 96 -0.78 11.82 22.82
CA SER A 96 -0.92 12.35 24.17
C SER A 96 -2.17 13.24 24.34
N SER A 97 -2.76 13.72 23.24
CA SER A 97 -4.03 14.49 23.25
C SER A 97 -5.28 13.63 23.33
N LEU A 98 -5.16 12.31 23.13
CA LEU A 98 -6.30 11.40 23.09
C LEU A 98 -6.71 10.92 24.48
N GLU A 99 -7.98 10.52 24.61
CA GLU A 99 -8.50 9.91 25.82
C GLU A 99 -7.86 8.52 26.05
N LYS A 100 -7.54 8.22 27.31
CA LYS A 100 -6.98 6.92 27.69
C LYS A 100 -8.06 5.85 27.59
N ILE A 101 -7.76 4.78 26.87
CA ILE A 101 -8.59 3.59 26.76
C ILE A 101 -7.76 2.34 27.07
N ASP A 102 -8.42 1.25 27.44
CA ASP A 102 -7.77 -0.03 27.65
C ASP A 102 -7.41 -0.68 26.29
N LEU A 103 -6.14 -1.03 26.13
CA LEU A 103 -5.61 -1.71 24.95
C LEU A 103 -5.01 -3.07 25.34
N PRO A 104 -5.04 -4.08 24.46
CA PRO A 104 -4.49 -5.41 24.75
C PRO A 104 -2.95 -5.48 24.72
N PHE A 105 -2.28 -4.33 24.75
CA PHE A 105 -0.83 -4.21 24.74
C PHE A 105 -0.38 -2.97 25.54
N ALA A 106 0.90 -2.94 25.93
CA ALA A 106 1.48 -1.82 26.67
C ALA A 106 1.60 -0.58 25.79
N THR A 107 1.26 0.59 26.34
CA THR A 107 1.34 1.91 25.68
C THR A 107 2.32 2.82 26.42
N PRO A 108 2.89 3.84 25.74
CA PRO A 108 3.67 4.86 26.41
C PRO A 108 2.85 5.56 27.49
N GLU A 109 3.51 5.98 28.56
CA GLU A 109 2.85 6.72 29.64
C GLU A 109 2.29 8.06 29.11
N GLY A 110 1.07 8.39 29.48
CA GLY A 110 0.43 9.64 29.08
C GLY A 110 -0.34 9.57 27.75
N PHE A 111 -0.21 8.48 26.99
CA PHE A 111 -0.92 8.34 25.72
C PHE A 111 -2.33 7.78 25.87
N GLY A 112 -3.26 8.31 25.10
CA GLY A 112 -4.57 7.71 24.83
C GLY A 112 -4.62 7.16 23.41
N ALA A 113 -5.77 6.63 22.97
CA ALA A 113 -5.89 6.02 21.66
C ALA A 113 -7.28 6.11 21.03
N ILE A 114 -7.31 6.03 19.70
CA ILE A 114 -8.51 5.73 18.89
C ILE A 114 -8.28 4.40 18.18
N ILE A 115 -9.28 3.51 18.22
CA ILE A 115 -9.25 2.23 17.50
C ILE A 115 -10.09 2.34 16.23
N TYR A 116 -9.50 1.98 15.10
CA TYR A 116 -10.16 1.82 13.82
C TYR A 116 -10.44 0.34 13.58
N GLU A 117 -11.73 0.02 13.48
CA GLU A 117 -12.21 -1.35 13.29
C GLU A 117 -12.24 -1.72 11.81
N PRO A 118 -11.84 -2.94 11.45
CA PRO A 118 -11.90 -3.40 10.06
C PRO A 118 -13.34 -3.56 9.58
N ARG A 119 -13.63 -3.09 8.39
CA ARG A 119 -14.90 -3.31 7.70
C ARG A 119 -15.15 -4.80 7.48
N GLY A 120 -16.40 -5.21 7.52
CA GLY A 120 -16.83 -6.60 7.29
C GLY A 120 -17.83 -6.73 6.14
N GLY A 121 -17.97 -7.95 5.62
CA GLY A 121 -18.99 -8.29 4.61
C GLY A 121 -18.92 -7.41 3.35
N ASN A 122 -20.06 -6.86 2.95
CA ASN A 122 -20.19 -6.06 1.73
C ASN A 122 -19.55 -4.67 1.79
N LEU A 123 -19.02 -4.27 2.94
CA LEU A 123 -18.32 -2.99 3.11
C LEU A 123 -16.84 -3.08 2.74
N ILE A 124 -16.32 -4.28 2.51
CA ILE A 124 -14.95 -4.48 2.06
C ILE A 124 -14.86 -4.12 0.58
N ARG A 125 -13.98 -3.19 0.27
CA ARG A 125 -13.69 -2.77 -1.10
C ARG A 125 -12.47 -3.53 -1.63
N GLU A 126 -12.57 -4.12 -2.82
CA GLU A 126 -11.40 -4.61 -3.55
C GLU A 126 -10.70 -3.43 -4.22
N PHE A 127 -9.41 -3.34 -3.99
CA PHE A 127 -8.52 -2.36 -4.61
C PHE A 127 -7.56 -3.10 -5.55
N HIS A 128 -7.45 -2.60 -6.76
CA HIS A 128 -6.48 -3.06 -7.74
C HIS A 128 -5.40 -2.01 -7.93
N GLU A 129 -4.18 -2.32 -7.51
CA GLU A 129 -3.00 -1.48 -7.73
C GLU A 129 -2.50 -1.69 -9.17
N PRO A 130 -2.71 -0.72 -10.08
CA PRO A 130 -2.41 -0.93 -11.50
C PRO A 130 -0.91 -1.03 -11.78
N PHE A 131 -0.07 -0.38 -10.97
CA PHE A 131 1.37 -0.34 -11.19
C PHE A 131 2.05 -1.69 -10.91
N THR A 132 1.62 -2.39 -9.88
CA THR A 132 2.12 -3.72 -9.52
C THR A 132 1.23 -4.84 -10.04
N ASN A 133 0.04 -4.52 -10.55
CA ASN A 133 -1.02 -5.45 -10.93
C ASN A 133 -1.38 -6.42 -9.79
N THR A 134 -1.47 -5.90 -8.57
CA THR A 134 -1.84 -6.66 -7.38
C THR A 134 -3.22 -6.26 -6.87
N LYS A 135 -3.86 -7.14 -6.10
CA LYS A 135 -5.18 -6.90 -5.55
C LYS A 135 -5.18 -7.02 -4.03
N SER A 136 -5.90 -6.11 -3.39
CA SER A 136 -6.07 -6.08 -1.94
C SER A 136 -7.51 -5.82 -1.54
N TRP A 137 -7.90 -6.29 -0.37
CA TRP A 137 -9.10 -5.86 0.31
C TRP A 137 -8.77 -4.70 1.23
N ILE A 138 -9.44 -3.55 1.03
CA ILE A 138 -9.36 -2.41 1.94
C ILE A 138 -10.27 -2.68 3.12
N LEU A 139 -9.69 -2.81 4.31
CA LEU A 139 -10.39 -3.11 5.54
C LEU A 139 -10.69 -1.87 6.36
N ILE A 140 -9.78 -0.90 6.37
CA ILE A 140 -9.92 0.38 7.07
C ILE A 140 -9.57 1.48 6.05
N GLU A 141 -10.38 2.53 6.05
CA GLU A 141 -10.18 3.73 5.27
C GLU A 141 -10.82 4.88 6.03
N ASP A 142 -10.00 5.68 6.66
CA ASP A 142 -10.39 6.75 7.57
C ASP A 142 -9.31 7.83 7.61
N GLN A 143 -9.51 8.85 8.42
CA GLN A 143 -8.57 9.93 8.63
C GLN A 143 -8.58 10.40 10.09
N PHE A 144 -7.47 10.97 10.53
CA PHE A 144 -7.26 11.49 11.88
C PHE A 144 -6.83 12.95 11.81
N GLU A 145 -7.55 13.83 12.52
CA GLU A 145 -7.14 15.22 12.71
C GLU A 145 -6.00 15.30 13.73
N ILE A 146 -4.89 15.88 13.32
CA ILE A 146 -3.71 16.06 14.15
C ILE A 146 -3.91 17.29 15.02
N MET A 147 -4.06 17.10 16.32
CA MET A 147 -4.36 18.19 17.27
C MET A 147 -3.12 18.72 17.99
N GLU A 148 -2.00 18.01 17.90
CA GLU A 148 -0.79 18.38 18.62
C GLU A 148 0.48 17.99 17.85
N ASN A 149 1.59 18.63 18.20
CA ASN A 149 2.92 18.20 17.81
C ASN A 149 3.41 17.08 18.73
N GLY A 150 4.52 16.46 18.35
CA GLY A 150 5.11 15.36 19.09
C GLY A 150 4.84 14.00 18.46
N ILE A 151 5.37 12.98 19.08
CA ILE A 151 5.29 11.64 18.54
C ILE A 151 3.86 11.09 18.57
N HIS A 152 3.44 10.52 17.46
CA HIS A 152 2.23 9.71 17.33
C HIS A 152 2.61 8.29 16.95
N TYR A 153 1.80 7.32 17.39
CA TYR A 153 2.01 5.92 17.01
C TYR A 153 0.80 5.36 16.29
N VAL A 154 1.09 4.53 15.31
CA VAL A 154 0.10 3.66 14.65
C VAL A 154 0.45 2.24 14.98
N VAL A 155 -0.50 1.51 15.56
CA VAL A 155 -0.30 0.13 16.00
C VAL A 155 -1.26 -0.78 15.29
N ILE A 156 -0.72 -1.73 14.54
CA ILE A 156 -1.51 -2.77 13.88
C ILE A 156 -1.49 -4.02 14.77
N PHE A 157 -2.67 -4.53 15.12
CA PHE A 157 -2.84 -5.64 16.04
C PHE A 157 -4.08 -6.50 15.72
N SER A 158 -4.25 -7.63 16.39
CA SER A 158 -5.44 -8.48 16.29
C SER A 158 -5.87 -9.00 17.66
N ASP A 159 -7.12 -8.74 18.04
CA ASP A 159 -7.73 -9.27 19.28
C ASP A 159 -7.89 -10.79 19.21
N MET A 160 -8.11 -11.34 18.02
CA MET A 160 -8.34 -12.76 17.80
C MET A 160 -7.04 -13.57 17.66
N ASN A 161 -5.90 -12.97 17.97
CA ASN A 161 -4.59 -13.60 17.78
C ASN A 161 -4.36 -14.16 16.37
N GLN A 162 -4.94 -13.50 15.37
CA GLN A 162 -4.73 -13.84 13.96
C GLN A 162 -3.34 -13.41 13.49
N SER A 163 -2.85 -14.08 12.46
CA SER A 163 -1.65 -13.69 11.76
C SER A 163 -1.94 -13.56 10.27
N GLY A 164 -1.22 -12.68 9.57
CA GLY A 164 -1.41 -12.49 8.15
C GLY A 164 -0.62 -11.32 7.59
N LYS A 165 -0.59 -11.24 6.28
CA LYS A 165 0.00 -10.14 5.52
C LYS A 165 -0.95 -8.95 5.50
N PHE A 166 -0.43 -7.76 5.75
CA PHE A 166 -1.16 -6.50 5.63
C PHE A 166 -0.26 -5.42 5.03
N TRP A 167 -0.86 -4.37 4.55
CA TRP A 167 -0.19 -3.10 4.32
C TRP A 167 -0.97 -1.98 4.99
N PHE A 168 -0.24 -1.01 5.52
CA PHE A 168 -0.76 0.23 6.08
C PHE A 168 -0.29 1.39 5.20
N ALA A 169 -1.21 2.24 4.75
CA ALA A 169 -0.87 3.40 3.94
C ALA A 169 -1.31 4.70 4.61
N THR A 170 -0.53 5.74 4.35
CA THR A 170 -0.78 7.12 4.75
C THR A 170 -0.31 8.06 3.64
N GLY A 171 -0.78 9.31 3.72
CA GLY A 171 -0.39 10.38 2.80
C GLY A 171 -1.06 10.29 1.43
N THR A 172 -1.10 11.45 0.77
CA THR A 172 -1.71 11.60 -0.57
C THR A 172 -0.75 12.23 -1.57
N LYS A 173 0.38 12.79 -1.09
CA LYS A 173 1.36 13.45 -1.93
C LYS A 173 2.27 12.42 -2.57
N GLU A 174 2.14 12.24 -3.86
CA GLU A 174 3.05 11.38 -4.62
C GLU A 174 4.48 11.92 -4.57
N SER A 175 5.41 11.07 -4.16
CA SER A 175 6.83 11.36 -4.14
C SER A 175 7.61 10.14 -4.59
N PHE A 176 7.83 10.06 -5.91
CA PHE A 176 8.65 9.00 -6.50
C PHE A 176 9.96 9.60 -7.01
N ASP A 177 11.07 9.08 -6.51
CA ASP A 177 12.36 9.30 -7.13
C ASP A 177 12.57 8.26 -8.24
N PHE A 178 12.31 8.67 -9.46
CA PHE A 178 12.52 7.82 -10.64
C PHE A 178 13.99 7.76 -11.09
N SER A 179 14.90 8.38 -10.35
CA SER A 179 16.34 8.39 -10.68
C SER A 179 16.96 7.00 -10.53
N ASP A 180 16.47 6.19 -9.56
CA ASP A 180 16.90 4.80 -9.38
C ASP A 180 15.86 3.79 -9.88
N ARG A 181 15.96 3.45 -11.16
CA ARG A 181 15.12 2.41 -11.78
C ARG A 181 15.33 1.03 -11.18
N SER A 182 16.50 0.76 -10.60
CA SER A 182 16.81 -0.53 -9.98
C SER A 182 16.01 -0.68 -8.69
N GLU A 183 15.99 0.35 -7.84
CA GLU A 183 15.19 0.36 -6.61
C GLU A 183 13.70 0.23 -6.92
N LEU A 184 13.20 0.97 -7.91
CA LEU A 184 11.82 0.89 -8.34
C LEU A 184 11.43 -0.54 -8.75
N ASN A 185 12.24 -1.20 -9.60
CA ASN A 185 11.98 -2.57 -10.04
C ASN A 185 12.03 -3.57 -8.88
N GLN A 186 12.95 -3.40 -7.93
CA GLN A 186 13.02 -4.21 -6.73
C GLN A 186 11.75 -4.05 -5.88
N ASN A 187 11.30 -2.82 -5.67
CA ASN A 187 10.10 -2.53 -4.89
C ASN A 187 8.84 -3.12 -5.54
N ILE A 188 8.69 -3.01 -6.87
CA ILE A 188 7.63 -3.68 -7.63
C ILE A 188 7.67 -5.20 -7.40
N SER A 189 8.83 -5.80 -7.53
CA SER A 189 9.02 -7.25 -7.35
C SER A 189 8.68 -7.68 -5.91
N ARG A 190 9.05 -6.89 -4.91
CA ARG A 190 8.73 -7.15 -3.50
C ARG A 190 7.24 -7.08 -3.25
N VAL A 191 6.53 -6.07 -3.77
CA VAL A 191 5.07 -5.95 -3.66
C VAL A 191 4.38 -7.14 -4.33
N LYS A 192 4.79 -7.51 -5.55
CA LYS A 192 4.26 -8.69 -6.23
C LYS A 192 4.46 -9.97 -5.41
N SER A 193 5.66 -10.19 -4.89
CA SER A 193 5.98 -11.35 -4.04
C SER A 193 5.19 -11.35 -2.73
N PHE A 194 4.94 -10.18 -2.14
CA PHE A 194 4.12 -10.04 -0.95
C PHE A 194 2.67 -10.48 -1.17
N HIS A 195 2.14 -10.31 -2.37
CA HIS A 195 0.79 -10.71 -2.77
C HIS A 195 0.70 -12.17 -3.26
N LEU A 196 1.77 -12.96 -3.16
CA LEU A 196 1.71 -14.40 -3.41
C LEU A 196 1.34 -15.15 -2.13
N PRO A 197 0.68 -16.33 -2.23
CA PRO A 197 0.45 -17.19 -1.07
C PRO A 197 1.74 -17.54 -0.34
N SER A 198 1.68 -17.70 0.97
CA SER A 198 2.80 -18.17 1.76
C SER A 198 3.12 -19.62 1.37
N VAL A 199 4.38 -19.88 0.98
CA VAL A 199 4.81 -21.25 0.66
C VAL A 199 4.86 -22.05 1.97
N VAL A 200 3.86 -22.86 2.22
CA VAL A 200 3.92 -23.88 3.28
C VAL A 200 4.82 -24.98 2.75
N LEU A 201 6.11 -24.94 3.12
CA LEU A 201 6.96 -26.09 2.91
C LEU A 201 6.34 -27.28 3.65
N PRO A 202 6.08 -28.41 2.98
CA PRO A 202 5.55 -29.57 3.66
C PRO A 202 6.50 -29.92 4.81
N THR A 203 5.97 -29.93 6.02
CA THR A 203 6.73 -30.37 7.20
C THR A 203 7.23 -31.76 6.90
N SER A 204 8.56 -31.89 6.79
CA SER A 204 9.20 -33.18 6.50
C SER A 204 8.72 -34.19 7.52
N THR A 205 7.78 -35.04 7.10
CA THR A 205 7.43 -36.24 7.84
C THR A 205 8.72 -37.00 7.98
N LYS A 206 9.16 -37.26 9.22
CA LYS A 206 10.35 -38.06 9.53
C LYS A 206 10.38 -39.31 8.63
N VAL A 207 11.22 -39.26 7.61
CA VAL A 207 11.58 -40.47 6.87
C VAL A 207 12.49 -41.27 7.78
N PRO A 208 12.21 -42.58 8.03
CA PRO A 208 13.13 -43.44 8.74
C PRO A 208 14.48 -43.47 8.00
N PRO A 209 15.61 -43.65 8.68
CA PRO A 209 16.91 -43.64 8.03
C PRO A 209 17.04 -44.88 7.15
N THR A 210 16.96 -44.71 5.84
CA THR A 210 17.27 -45.72 4.86
C THR A 210 18.33 -45.17 3.92
N GLU A 211 19.49 -45.82 3.97
CA GLU A 211 20.63 -45.86 3.06
C GLU A 211 20.93 -44.67 2.12
N ILE A 212 22.11 -44.15 2.37
CA ILE A 212 22.81 -43.15 1.53
C ILE A 212 23.19 -43.79 0.20
N LEU A 213 22.41 -43.58 -0.85
CA LEU A 213 22.91 -43.72 -2.23
C LEU A 213 23.50 -42.39 -2.64
N LYS A 214 24.82 -42.36 -2.81
CA LYS A 214 25.57 -41.26 -3.40
C LYS A 214 25.07 -41.03 -4.83
N GLN A 215 24.21 -40.04 -5.03
CA GLN A 215 23.93 -39.52 -6.36
C GLN A 215 24.72 -38.22 -6.56
N THR A 216 25.59 -38.25 -7.52
CA THR A 216 26.38 -37.11 -8.01
C THR A 216 25.38 -36.10 -8.65
N VAL A 217 25.21 -34.95 -8.05
CA VAL A 217 24.39 -33.86 -8.61
C VAL A 217 25.26 -33.12 -9.62
N ASN A 218 24.90 -33.21 -10.91
CA ASN A 218 25.40 -32.30 -11.93
C ASN A 218 24.84 -30.90 -11.72
N PRO A 219 25.64 -29.85 -11.99
CA PRO A 219 25.13 -28.47 -11.92
C PRO A 219 24.01 -28.27 -12.94
N ILE A 220 22.90 -27.76 -12.49
CA ILE A 220 21.80 -27.33 -13.38
C ILE A 220 22.24 -25.99 -13.97
N ASP A 221 22.43 -25.94 -15.28
CA ASP A 221 22.53 -24.70 -16.05
C ASP A 221 21.21 -23.96 -15.92
N ILE A 222 21.25 -22.79 -15.29
CA ILE A 222 20.13 -21.85 -15.27
C ILE A 222 20.21 -21.08 -16.58
N ASP A 223 19.43 -21.48 -17.56
CA ASP A 223 19.19 -20.68 -18.76
C ASP A 223 18.61 -19.33 -18.32
N GLU A 224 19.37 -18.26 -18.58
CA GLU A 224 18.86 -16.88 -18.51
C GLU A 224 17.76 -16.71 -19.56
N GLU A 225 16.54 -16.91 -19.18
CA GLU A 225 15.37 -16.61 -20.00
C GLU A 225 15.36 -15.08 -20.26
N LYS A 226 15.67 -14.71 -21.50
CA LYS A 226 15.64 -13.35 -22.00
C LYS A 226 14.24 -12.76 -21.78
N PHE A 227 14.13 -11.89 -20.80
CA PHE A 227 12.94 -11.08 -20.58
C PHE A 227 12.75 -10.13 -21.78
N ASP A 228 11.71 -10.37 -22.55
CA ASP A 228 11.38 -9.58 -23.75
C ASP A 228 10.93 -8.17 -23.37
N LEU A 229 11.74 -7.18 -23.74
CA LEU A 229 11.56 -5.75 -23.44
C LEU A 229 10.42 -5.09 -24.25
N ASN A 230 9.33 -5.78 -24.53
CA ASN A 230 8.23 -5.26 -25.34
C ASN A 230 7.20 -4.42 -24.53
N GLU A 231 7.36 -4.27 -23.21
CA GLU A 231 6.51 -3.38 -22.41
C GLU A 231 6.82 -1.87 -22.55
N ARG A 232 7.82 -1.50 -23.37
CA ARG A 232 8.18 -0.09 -23.60
C ARG A 232 7.09 0.74 -24.30
N ASN A 233 6.05 0.13 -24.81
CA ASN A 233 5.00 0.83 -25.57
C ASN A 233 3.81 1.34 -24.76
N TYR A 234 3.62 0.87 -23.52
CA TYR A 234 2.45 1.27 -22.72
C TYR A 234 2.58 2.68 -22.14
N PHE A 235 3.79 3.09 -21.76
CA PHE A 235 4.02 4.42 -21.16
C PHE A 235 4.03 5.56 -22.21
N LYS A 236 4.36 5.27 -23.46
CA LYS A 236 4.31 6.29 -24.54
C LYS A 236 2.90 6.58 -25.03
N SER A 237 1.95 5.66 -24.83
CA SER A 237 0.58 5.78 -25.32
C SER A 237 -0.24 6.80 -24.52
N THR A 238 -0.16 6.78 -23.18
CA THR A 238 -0.99 7.64 -22.32
C THR A 238 -0.59 9.10 -22.38
N THR A 239 0.70 9.42 -22.42
CA THR A 239 1.18 10.81 -22.53
C THR A 239 0.86 11.40 -23.91
N GLY A 240 0.85 10.58 -24.97
CA GLY A 240 0.49 10.99 -26.32
C GLY A 240 -0.98 11.39 -26.46
N TYR A 241 -1.89 10.69 -25.80
CA TYR A 241 -3.33 10.98 -25.87
C TYR A 241 -3.73 12.23 -25.09
N VAL A 242 -3.08 12.52 -23.97
CA VAL A 242 -3.32 13.75 -23.19
C VAL A 242 -2.87 14.98 -23.97
N THR A 243 -1.71 14.95 -24.62
CA THR A 243 -1.21 16.05 -25.46
C THR A 243 -2.05 16.28 -26.70
N VAL A 244 -2.50 15.23 -27.40
CA VAL A 244 -3.37 15.35 -28.58
C VAL A 244 -4.75 15.88 -28.18
N GLY A 245 -5.33 15.43 -27.06
CA GLY A 245 -6.61 15.94 -26.55
C GLY A 245 -6.58 17.43 -26.23
N LEU A 246 -5.50 17.92 -25.62
CA LEU A 246 -5.32 19.33 -25.26
C LEU A 246 -5.14 20.23 -26.50
N VAL A 247 -4.42 19.75 -27.51
CA VAL A 247 -4.24 20.48 -28.81
C VAL A 247 -5.56 20.57 -29.55
N VAL A 248 -6.36 19.52 -29.62
CA VAL A 248 -7.67 19.53 -30.28
C VAL A 248 -8.64 20.51 -29.60
N LEU A 249 -8.60 20.56 -28.24
CA LEU A 249 -9.42 21.50 -27.47
C LEU A 249 -9.04 22.96 -27.70
N LEU A 250 -7.74 23.26 -27.74
CA LEU A 250 -7.22 24.58 -28.04
C LEU A 250 -7.56 25.02 -29.47
N LEU A 251 -7.42 24.14 -30.46
CA LEU A 251 -7.80 24.43 -31.84
C LEU A 251 -9.31 24.65 -32.02
N GLY A 252 -10.13 23.88 -31.29
CA GLY A 252 -11.59 24.05 -31.25
C GLY A 252 -12.02 25.41 -30.70
N LEU A 253 -11.37 25.90 -29.65
CA LEU A 253 -11.63 27.22 -29.06
C LEU A 253 -11.22 28.38 -30.01
N ILE A 254 -10.12 28.23 -30.72
CA ILE A 254 -9.67 29.22 -31.73
C ILE A 254 -10.65 29.29 -32.90
N PHE A 255 -11.23 28.17 -33.33
CA PHE A 255 -12.19 28.14 -34.45
C PHE A 255 -13.55 28.75 -34.08
N ILE A 256 -13.98 28.59 -32.82
CA ILE A 256 -15.22 29.19 -32.33
C ILE A 256 -15.06 30.70 -32.22
N ASN A 257 -13.91 31.20 -31.75
CA ASN A 257 -13.67 32.65 -31.60
C ASN A 257 -13.53 33.40 -32.93
N ARG A 258 -13.16 32.72 -34.04
CA ARG A 258 -13.12 33.30 -35.37
C ARG A 258 -14.47 33.40 -36.09
N ARG A 259 -15.54 32.80 -35.60
CA ARG A 259 -16.89 32.87 -36.14
C ARG A 259 -17.76 33.97 -35.56
N PHE A 260 -17.27 34.65 -34.51
CA PHE A 260 -17.98 35.74 -33.84
C PHE A 260 -17.28 37.11 -33.94
N ILE A 261 -16.34 37.26 -34.85
CA ILE A 261 -15.78 38.54 -35.36
C ILE A 261 -16.03 38.56 -36.89
#